data_4c43f302b66de6aa81a124c1266a7df7
#
_entry.id   4c43f302b66de6aa81a124c1266a7df7
#
_cell.length_a   1.000
_cell.length_b   1.000
_cell.length_c   1.000
_cell.angle_alpha   90.00
_cell.angle_beta   90.00
_cell.angle_gamma   90.00
#
_symmetry.space_group_name_H-M   'P 1'
#
loop_
_entity.id
_entity.type
_entity.pdbx_description
1 polymer ?
#
loop_
_entity_poly.entity_id
_entity_poly.type
_entity_poly.pdbx_seq_one_letter_code
_entity_poly.pdbx_strand_id
1 'polypeptide(L)'
;MRRLNSIVNIASSEFKANPFPFYARLRTEAPIYRLKLPDQRTAWLVTRYGDVVALLKDDRFSKDRAKAHKQPWMPGMFKPLMRNMLDLDAPDHTRLRALVHTVFTPRMIENLRQRVQELTDELLNCVQNRGQMDLIHDYALQIPTTVIAEMLGVPVMDRLKFHRWSSAGVSSSSSRFGMLKAVPYIVAFIRYIRSLVKSRRVKPEDDLISALARAEEAGDHLSEDELLAMIVLLLVAGHETTVNLIGNGVLALLENPVQLDRLRNEPALIKSGIEELLRHSGPLETATERYPLEDTLVAGVRIPRGELVFAVLASANRDAKQFENSDRLDLGREPNSHVAFGLGMHYCLGAPLARLEGQIAISTLLRRMPNLRLAVPPNRLRWRRGLVLRGLEALPVEFSKQS
;
A
#
# COMPACT_ATOMS: atom_id res chain seq x y z
N MET A 1 -19.42 -20.56 -24.83
CA MET A 1 -19.07 -20.13 -23.47
C MET A 1 -18.21 -21.22 -22.81
N ARG A 2 -16.88 -21.13 -22.90
CA ARG A 2 -15.98 -22.00 -22.10
C ARG A 2 -16.09 -21.53 -20.66
N ARG A 3 -16.61 -22.38 -19.77
CA ARG A 3 -16.76 -22.08 -18.33
C ARG A 3 -15.38 -21.70 -17.76
N LEU A 4 -15.31 -20.59 -17.03
CA LEU A 4 -14.18 -20.19 -16.14
C LEU A 4 -14.10 -21.16 -14.94
N ASN A 5 -14.04 -22.48 -15.21
CA ASN A 5 -14.27 -23.53 -14.23
C ASN A 5 -13.00 -24.00 -13.45
N SER A 6 -11.87 -23.28 -13.55
CA SER A 6 -10.79 -23.49 -12.59
C SER A 6 -10.96 -22.53 -11.42
N ILE A 7 -10.99 -23.04 -10.20
CA ILE A 7 -10.99 -22.22 -8.98
C ILE A 7 -9.67 -21.43 -8.98
N VAL A 8 -9.73 -20.18 -9.48
CA VAL A 8 -8.55 -19.31 -9.51
C VAL A 8 -8.33 -18.75 -8.11
N ASN A 9 -7.22 -19.09 -7.50
CA ASN A 9 -6.81 -18.51 -6.22
C ASN A 9 -6.05 -17.18 -6.46
N ILE A 10 -6.79 -16.07 -6.52
CA ILE A 10 -6.22 -14.73 -6.73
C ILE A 10 -5.28 -14.27 -5.60
N ALA A 11 -5.25 -14.96 -4.48
CA ALA A 11 -4.38 -14.66 -3.35
C ALA A 11 -3.06 -15.45 -3.38
N SER A 12 -2.88 -16.37 -4.33
CA SER A 12 -1.68 -17.22 -4.37
C SER A 12 -0.46 -16.48 -4.94
N SER A 13 0.73 -16.91 -4.56
CA SER A 13 2.00 -16.37 -5.06
C SER A 13 2.12 -16.54 -6.58
N GLU A 14 1.67 -17.67 -7.11
CA GLU A 14 1.68 -17.99 -8.54
C GLU A 14 0.78 -17.03 -9.33
N PHE A 15 -0.41 -16.73 -8.81
CA PHE A 15 -1.30 -15.75 -9.43
C PHE A 15 -0.69 -14.34 -9.40
N LYS A 16 -0.10 -13.95 -8.25
CA LYS A 16 0.53 -12.63 -8.09
C LYS A 16 1.72 -12.40 -9.03
N ALA A 17 2.39 -13.46 -9.47
CA ALA A 17 3.48 -13.36 -10.44
C ALA A 17 3.00 -12.78 -11.78
N ASN A 18 1.84 -13.21 -12.29
CA ASN A 18 1.28 -12.68 -13.53
C ASN A 18 -0.26 -12.67 -13.53
N PRO A 19 -0.91 -11.73 -12.85
CA PRO A 19 -2.38 -11.64 -12.77
C PRO A 19 -3.03 -11.03 -14.02
N PHE A 20 -2.25 -10.34 -14.84
CA PHE A 20 -2.75 -9.47 -15.92
C PHE A 20 -3.51 -10.19 -17.03
N PRO A 21 -3.10 -11.38 -17.52
CA PRO A 21 -3.89 -12.12 -18.51
C PRO A 21 -5.28 -12.51 -18.00
N PHE A 22 -5.40 -12.88 -16.73
CA PHE A 22 -6.69 -13.16 -16.11
C PHE A 22 -7.58 -11.92 -16.06
N TYR A 23 -7.04 -10.79 -15.62
CA TYR A 23 -7.78 -9.54 -15.58
C TYR A 23 -8.14 -8.99 -16.96
N ALA A 24 -7.26 -9.13 -17.96
CA ALA A 24 -7.57 -8.75 -19.34
C ALA A 24 -8.78 -9.53 -19.87
N ARG A 25 -8.82 -10.83 -19.59
CA ARG A 25 -9.95 -11.68 -19.93
C ARG A 25 -11.23 -11.25 -19.20
N LEU A 26 -11.16 -10.96 -17.89
CA LEU A 26 -12.32 -10.50 -17.14
C LEU A 26 -12.85 -9.18 -17.67
N ARG A 27 -12.00 -8.20 -17.99
CA ARG A 27 -12.45 -6.92 -18.57
C ARG A 27 -13.28 -7.12 -19.84
N THR A 28 -13.01 -8.16 -20.60
CA THR A 28 -13.69 -8.44 -21.87
C THR A 28 -14.94 -9.29 -21.68
N GLU A 29 -14.83 -10.43 -20.98
CA GLU A 29 -15.85 -11.47 -20.92
C GLU A 29 -16.80 -11.34 -19.72
N ALA A 30 -16.28 -10.88 -18.53
CA ALA A 30 -17.01 -10.83 -17.27
C ALA A 30 -16.47 -9.70 -16.36
N PRO A 31 -16.72 -8.42 -16.71
CA PRO A 31 -16.11 -7.28 -15.99
C PRO A 31 -16.53 -7.18 -14.52
N ILE A 32 -17.68 -7.74 -14.18
CA ILE A 32 -18.16 -7.94 -12.82
C ILE A 32 -18.15 -9.45 -12.58
N TYR A 33 -17.16 -9.93 -11.85
CA TYR A 33 -16.92 -11.36 -11.70
C TYR A 33 -17.07 -11.82 -10.26
N ARG A 34 -17.92 -12.82 -10.05
CA ARG A 34 -18.15 -13.44 -8.75
C ARG A 34 -17.23 -14.64 -8.54
N LEU A 35 -16.48 -14.68 -7.44
CA LEU A 35 -15.60 -15.79 -7.11
C LEU A 35 -15.70 -16.18 -5.62
N LYS A 36 -15.27 -17.41 -5.30
CA LYS A 36 -14.99 -17.84 -3.92
C LYS A 36 -13.55 -17.56 -3.56
N LEU A 37 -13.34 -16.90 -2.42
CA LEU A 37 -12.04 -16.70 -1.82
C LEU A 37 -11.55 -17.97 -1.10
N PRO A 38 -10.23 -18.07 -0.78
CA PRO A 38 -9.69 -19.21 -0.04
C PRO A 38 -10.34 -19.44 1.34
N ASP A 39 -10.83 -18.37 1.97
CA ASP A 39 -11.54 -18.39 3.26
C ASP A 39 -13.04 -18.73 3.13
N GLN A 40 -13.46 -19.17 1.95
CA GLN A 40 -14.85 -19.53 1.58
C GLN A 40 -15.82 -18.35 1.46
N ARG A 41 -15.40 -17.12 1.74
CA ARG A 41 -16.23 -15.93 1.44
C ARG A 41 -16.44 -15.78 -0.06
N THR A 42 -17.60 -15.30 -0.44
CA THR A 42 -17.87 -14.86 -1.83
C THR A 42 -17.43 -13.41 -1.98
N ALA A 43 -16.79 -13.09 -3.11
CA ALA A 43 -16.41 -11.73 -3.45
C ALA A 43 -16.76 -11.41 -4.91
N TRP A 44 -16.98 -10.14 -5.20
CA TRP A 44 -17.16 -9.59 -6.52
C TRP A 44 -15.93 -8.79 -6.93
N LEU A 45 -15.41 -9.03 -8.11
CA LEU A 45 -14.33 -8.25 -8.71
C LEU A 45 -14.91 -7.31 -9.75
N VAL A 46 -14.62 -6.02 -9.63
CA VAL A 46 -14.93 -4.97 -10.62
C VAL A 46 -13.64 -4.63 -11.33
N THR A 47 -13.55 -4.83 -12.66
CA THR A 47 -12.27 -4.91 -13.37
C THR A 47 -12.03 -3.85 -14.43
N ARG A 48 -13.08 -3.25 -15.05
CA ARG A 48 -12.94 -2.17 -16.05
C ARG A 48 -12.67 -0.84 -15.37
N TYR A 49 -11.88 0.01 -15.98
CA TYR A 49 -11.54 1.33 -15.44
C TYR A 49 -12.77 2.18 -15.07
N GLY A 50 -13.72 2.35 -16.00
CA GLY A 50 -14.92 3.15 -15.75
C GLY A 50 -15.77 2.62 -14.60
N ASP A 51 -15.94 1.29 -14.50
CA ASP A 51 -16.71 0.65 -13.44
C ASP A 51 -15.99 0.77 -12.08
N VAL A 52 -14.66 0.65 -12.06
CA VAL A 52 -13.83 0.88 -10.85
C VAL A 52 -13.93 2.33 -10.38
N VAL A 53 -13.84 3.29 -11.29
CA VAL A 53 -13.98 4.73 -10.95
C VAL A 53 -15.37 5.01 -10.39
N ALA A 54 -16.43 4.47 -11.00
CA ALA A 54 -17.81 4.60 -10.51
C ALA A 54 -17.96 4.00 -9.11
N LEU A 55 -17.49 2.75 -8.91
CA LEU A 55 -17.54 2.06 -7.62
C LEU A 55 -16.82 2.83 -6.50
N LEU A 56 -15.64 3.40 -6.81
CA LEU A 56 -14.83 4.11 -5.81
C LEU A 56 -15.47 5.43 -5.34
N LYS A 57 -16.40 5.99 -6.12
CA LYS A 57 -17.12 7.24 -5.83
C LYS A 57 -18.57 7.03 -5.38
N ASP A 58 -19.05 5.79 -5.36
CA ASP A 58 -20.45 5.46 -5.06
C ASP A 58 -20.62 5.25 -3.55
N ASP A 59 -21.31 6.17 -2.88
CA ASP A 59 -21.56 6.15 -1.43
C ASP A 59 -22.47 4.98 -0.99
N ARG A 60 -23.12 4.28 -1.92
CA ARG A 60 -23.87 3.05 -1.61
C ARG A 60 -22.95 1.88 -1.25
N PHE A 61 -21.65 1.98 -1.56
CA PHE A 61 -20.64 0.99 -1.23
C PHE A 61 -19.85 1.41 0.02
N SER A 62 -20.33 0.98 1.16
CA SER A 62 -19.76 1.27 2.48
C SER A 62 -18.40 0.60 2.69
N LYS A 63 -17.53 1.27 3.41
CA LYS A 63 -16.30 0.72 3.98
C LYS A 63 -16.55 0.12 5.36
N ASP A 64 -17.58 0.59 6.06
CA ASP A 64 -17.91 0.12 7.39
C ASP A 64 -18.61 -1.26 7.32
N ARG A 65 -17.83 -2.29 7.60
CA ARG A 65 -18.32 -3.66 7.63
C ARG A 65 -19.49 -3.85 8.61
N ALA A 66 -19.57 -3.02 9.68
CA ALA A 66 -20.65 -3.09 10.66
C ALA A 66 -22.01 -2.72 10.08
N LYS A 67 -22.06 -1.90 9.03
CA LYS A 67 -23.29 -1.56 8.31
C LYS A 67 -23.83 -2.71 7.46
N ALA A 68 -22.95 -3.60 7.01
CA ALA A 68 -23.27 -4.73 6.14
C ALA A 68 -23.47 -6.05 6.92
N HIS A 69 -22.71 -6.26 7.99
CA HIS A 69 -22.66 -7.53 8.72
C HIS A 69 -22.63 -7.32 10.24
N LYS A 70 -23.14 -8.31 10.99
CA LYS A 70 -22.91 -8.36 12.44
C LYS A 70 -21.41 -8.53 12.70
N GLN A 71 -20.85 -7.65 13.51
CA GLN A 71 -19.44 -7.75 13.88
C GLN A 71 -19.23 -8.96 14.82
N PRO A 72 -18.16 -9.73 14.63
CA PRO A 72 -17.78 -10.76 15.59
C PRO A 72 -17.43 -10.10 16.93
N TRP A 73 -17.75 -10.79 18.02
CA TRP A 73 -17.32 -10.34 19.34
C TRP A 73 -15.79 -10.28 19.41
N MET A 74 -15.28 -9.18 19.96
CA MET A 74 -13.85 -8.96 20.10
C MET A 74 -13.52 -8.33 21.45
N PRO A 75 -12.43 -8.76 22.12
CA PRO A 75 -11.98 -8.11 23.37
C PRO A 75 -11.75 -6.62 23.15
N GLY A 76 -12.18 -5.80 24.13
CA GLY A 76 -12.19 -4.34 24.02
C GLY A 76 -10.86 -3.72 23.63
N MET A 77 -9.73 -4.29 24.08
CA MET A 77 -8.39 -3.80 23.76
C MET A 77 -8.01 -3.84 22.27
N PHE A 78 -8.71 -4.66 21.45
CA PHE A 78 -8.48 -4.78 20.01
C PHE A 78 -9.48 -3.98 19.17
N LYS A 79 -10.56 -3.43 19.81
CA LYS A 79 -11.57 -2.63 19.09
C LYS A 79 -10.97 -1.46 18.30
N PRO A 80 -9.98 -0.71 18.83
CA PRO A 80 -9.36 0.39 18.08
C PRO A 80 -8.71 -0.05 16.77
N LEU A 81 -8.17 -1.28 16.73
CA LEU A 81 -7.51 -1.79 15.53
C LEU A 81 -8.49 -2.12 14.39
N MET A 82 -9.78 -2.31 14.73
CA MET A 82 -10.83 -2.72 13.79
C MET A 82 -11.71 -1.56 13.33
N ARG A 83 -11.55 -0.38 13.89
CA ARG A 83 -12.34 0.80 13.55
C ARG A 83 -11.45 2.02 13.39
N ASN A 84 -10.78 2.07 12.26
CA ASN A 84 -9.89 3.16 11.88
C ASN A 84 -10.50 3.97 10.72
N MET A 85 -9.90 5.10 10.38
CA MET A 85 -10.39 6.00 9.32
C MET A 85 -10.61 5.28 7.98
N LEU A 86 -9.83 4.25 7.63
CA LEU A 86 -9.97 3.51 6.38
C LEU A 86 -11.24 2.66 6.33
N ASP A 87 -11.74 2.22 7.49
CA ASP A 87 -12.90 1.31 7.63
C ASP A 87 -14.19 2.06 8.00
N LEU A 88 -14.19 3.38 7.95
CA LEU A 88 -15.34 4.23 8.28
C LEU A 88 -15.85 4.98 7.04
N ASP A 89 -17.14 5.33 7.07
CA ASP A 89 -17.79 6.22 6.12
C ASP A 89 -18.03 7.60 6.77
N ALA A 90 -18.52 8.55 5.97
CA ALA A 90 -19.00 9.83 6.49
C ALA A 90 -20.15 9.60 7.52
N PRO A 91 -20.27 10.41 8.58
CA PRO A 91 -19.45 11.61 8.88
C PRO A 91 -18.12 11.33 9.60
N ASP A 92 -17.96 10.16 10.24
CA ASP A 92 -16.79 9.81 11.08
C ASP A 92 -15.49 9.83 10.26
N HIS A 93 -15.50 9.24 9.05
CA HIS A 93 -14.36 9.29 8.14
C HIS A 93 -13.95 10.74 7.82
N THR A 94 -14.93 11.60 7.48
CA THR A 94 -14.65 13.00 7.08
C THR A 94 -14.02 13.77 8.23
N ARG A 95 -14.52 13.60 9.45
CA ARG A 95 -13.98 14.21 10.66
C ARG A 95 -12.53 13.77 10.93
N LEU A 96 -12.30 12.47 10.98
CA LEU A 96 -10.96 11.93 11.24
C LEU A 96 -9.97 12.34 10.16
N ARG A 97 -10.40 12.33 8.89
CA ARG A 97 -9.57 12.74 7.77
C ARG A 97 -9.20 14.22 7.84
N ALA A 98 -10.14 15.09 8.20
CA ALA A 98 -9.87 16.52 8.37
C ALA A 98 -8.77 16.75 9.43
N LEU A 99 -8.87 16.10 10.59
CA LEU A 99 -7.86 16.17 11.65
C LEU A 99 -6.46 15.75 11.18
N VAL A 100 -6.37 14.65 10.46
CA VAL A 100 -5.06 14.18 9.96
C VAL A 100 -4.51 15.11 8.88
N HIS A 101 -5.36 15.70 8.04
CA HIS A 101 -4.94 16.65 7.01
C HIS A 101 -4.33 17.93 7.57
N THR A 102 -4.72 18.38 8.76
CA THR A 102 -4.11 19.57 9.40
C THR A 102 -2.64 19.34 9.72
N VAL A 103 -2.26 18.09 9.94
CA VAL A 103 -0.90 17.68 10.33
C VAL A 103 -0.12 17.13 9.14
N PHE A 104 -0.77 16.29 8.31
CA PHE A 104 -0.15 15.65 7.15
C PHE A 104 -0.20 16.55 5.91
N THR A 105 0.55 17.64 5.95
CA THR A 105 0.53 18.70 4.92
C THR A 105 1.60 18.47 3.85
N PRO A 106 1.42 19.02 2.63
CA PRO A 106 2.45 19.00 1.58
C PRO A 106 3.80 19.57 2.05
N ARG A 107 3.77 20.63 2.88
CA ARG A 107 4.99 21.25 3.44
C ARG A 107 5.72 20.30 4.39
N MET A 108 4.99 19.61 5.26
CA MET A 108 5.58 18.62 6.18
C MET A 108 6.24 17.49 5.40
N ILE A 109 5.59 17.01 4.33
CA ILE A 109 6.14 15.96 3.48
C ILE A 109 7.39 16.44 2.74
N GLU A 110 7.40 17.66 2.22
CA GLU A 110 8.58 18.20 1.53
C GLU A 110 9.77 18.38 2.48
N ASN A 111 9.54 18.70 3.75
CA ASN A 111 10.60 18.75 4.77
C ASN A 111 11.29 17.39 5.01
N LEU A 112 10.63 16.27 4.68
CA LEU A 112 11.24 14.94 4.77
C LEU A 112 12.21 14.64 3.61
N ARG A 113 12.21 15.43 2.54
CA ARG A 113 13.02 15.18 1.33
C ARG A 113 14.49 14.95 1.64
N GLN A 114 15.09 15.84 2.40
CA GLN A 114 16.50 15.74 2.77
C GLN A 114 16.76 14.48 3.59
N ARG A 115 15.91 14.20 4.58
CA ARG A 115 16.06 13.02 5.43
C ARG A 115 15.90 11.71 4.66
N VAL A 116 14.94 11.64 3.73
CA VAL A 116 14.77 10.47 2.84
C VAL A 116 16.00 10.29 1.95
N GLN A 117 16.59 11.38 1.43
CA GLN A 117 17.82 11.32 0.63
C GLN A 117 19.00 10.79 1.46
N GLU A 118 19.22 11.34 2.65
CA GLU A 118 20.29 10.92 3.57
C GLU A 118 20.16 9.44 3.90
N LEU A 119 18.97 9.00 4.31
CA LEU A 119 18.68 7.60 4.62
C LEU A 119 18.95 6.68 3.42
N THR A 120 18.53 7.12 2.24
CA THR A 120 18.74 6.37 1.00
C THR A 120 20.25 6.20 0.72
N ASP A 121 21.02 7.26 0.88
CA ASP A 121 22.47 7.25 0.70
C ASP A 121 23.18 6.38 1.76
N GLU A 122 22.77 6.48 3.04
CA GLU A 122 23.28 5.64 4.14
C GLU A 122 23.08 4.14 3.83
N LEU A 123 21.90 3.73 3.39
CA LEU A 123 21.59 2.33 3.06
C LEU A 123 22.46 1.82 1.89
N LEU A 124 22.63 2.62 0.84
CA LEU A 124 23.46 2.24 -0.29
C LEU A 124 24.94 2.18 0.07
N ASN A 125 25.43 3.04 0.98
CA ASN A 125 26.79 2.94 1.51
C ASN A 125 27.07 1.58 2.18
N CYS A 126 26.07 1.02 2.89
CA CYS A 126 26.22 -0.28 3.55
C CYS A 126 26.39 -1.45 2.59
N VAL A 127 25.92 -1.33 1.33
CA VAL A 127 25.90 -2.45 0.36
C VAL A 127 26.81 -2.26 -0.84
N GLN A 128 27.25 -1.02 -1.16
CA GLN A 128 27.97 -0.69 -2.40
C GLN A 128 29.21 -1.55 -2.66
N ASN A 129 29.91 -1.99 -1.62
CA ASN A 129 31.12 -2.83 -1.72
C ASN A 129 30.80 -4.33 -1.80
N ARG A 130 29.53 -4.75 -1.59
CA ARG A 130 29.14 -6.17 -1.66
C ARG A 130 28.95 -6.64 -3.08
N GLY A 131 28.57 -5.74 -4.02
CA GLY A 131 28.26 -6.06 -5.41
C GLY A 131 26.92 -6.77 -5.60
N GLN A 132 26.19 -7.02 -4.53
CA GLN A 132 24.86 -7.64 -4.50
C GLN A 132 24.08 -7.24 -3.26
N MET A 133 22.73 -7.27 -3.33
CA MET A 133 21.84 -7.06 -2.20
C MET A 133 20.48 -7.72 -2.45
N ASP A 134 19.74 -7.95 -1.39
CA ASP A 134 18.28 -8.08 -1.50
C ASP A 134 17.64 -6.68 -1.46
N LEU A 135 17.20 -6.21 -2.62
CA LEU A 135 16.64 -4.85 -2.72
C LEU A 135 15.46 -4.63 -1.77
N ILE A 136 14.66 -5.66 -1.49
CA ILE A 136 13.51 -5.52 -0.59
C ILE A 136 13.99 -5.32 0.85
N HIS A 137 14.84 -6.19 1.38
CA HIS A 137 15.21 -6.19 2.80
C HIS A 137 16.32 -5.19 3.13
N ASP A 138 17.32 -5.07 2.26
CA ASP A 138 18.48 -4.20 2.52
C ASP A 138 18.20 -2.72 2.22
N TYR A 139 17.14 -2.43 1.42
CA TYR A 139 16.91 -1.09 0.93
C TYR A 139 15.43 -0.64 1.01
N ALA A 140 14.53 -1.25 0.23
CA ALA A 140 13.17 -0.74 0.04
C ALA A 140 12.33 -0.75 1.34
N LEU A 141 12.54 -1.75 2.23
CA LEU A 141 11.86 -1.87 3.51
C LEU A 141 12.35 -0.83 4.52
N GLN A 142 13.64 -0.52 4.52
CA GLN A 142 14.25 0.35 5.50
C GLN A 142 13.79 1.80 5.37
N ILE A 143 13.56 2.28 4.14
CA ILE A 143 13.19 3.67 3.86
C ILE A 143 11.86 4.04 4.50
N PRO A 144 10.68 3.50 4.08
CA PRO A 144 9.41 3.92 4.63
C PRO A 144 9.24 3.54 6.11
N THR A 145 9.88 2.44 6.56
CA THR A 145 9.81 2.04 7.97
C THR A 145 10.51 3.03 8.89
N THR A 146 11.66 3.54 8.46
CA THR A 146 12.41 4.55 9.23
C THR A 146 11.69 5.89 9.18
N VAL A 147 11.25 6.32 8.01
CA VAL A 147 10.54 7.60 7.84
C VAL A 147 9.28 7.65 8.70
N ILE A 148 8.42 6.62 8.66
CA ILE A 148 7.19 6.62 9.46
C ILE A 148 7.48 6.53 10.97
N ALA A 149 8.53 5.81 11.38
CA ALA A 149 8.93 5.77 12.78
C ALA A 149 9.45 7.14 13.28
N GLU A 150 10.22 7.85 12.45
CA GLU A 150 10.69 9.21 12.75
C GLU A 150 9.52 10.20 12.82
N MET A 151 8.61 10.15 11.85
CA MET A 151 7.41 10.99 11.83
C MET A 151 6.54 10.79 13.07
N LEU A 152 6.40 9.55 13.54
CA LEU A 152 5.66 9.21 14.76
C LEU A 152 6.42 9.55 16.05
N GLY A 153 7.64 10.08 15.96
CA GLY A 153 8.47 10.40 17.13
C GLY A 153 8.96 9.16 17.90
N VAL A 154 9.11 8.02 17.23
CA VAL A 154 9.64 6.80 17.86
C VAL A 154 11.13 6.98 18.15
N PRO A 155 11.57 6.89 19.42
CA PRO A 155 12.97 7.02 19.78
C PRO A 155 13.87 6.02 19.04
N VAL A 156 15.07 6.44 18.67
CA VAL A 156 16.03 5.61 17.90
C VAL A 156 16.25 4.24 18.55
N MET A 157 16.36 4.20 19.88
CA MET A 157 16.57 2.97 20.67
C MET A 157 15.41 1.96 20.56
N ASP A 158 14.21 2.43 20.23
CA ASP A 158 13.01 1.60 20.17
C ASP A 158 12.64 1.18 18.72
N ARG A 159 13.28 1.74 17.68
CA ARG A 159 12.95 1.49 16.27
C ARG A 159 13.03 0.01 15.91
N LEU A 160 14.03 -0.73 16.43
CA LEU A 160 14.12 -2.18 16.18
C LEU A 160 12.97 -2.97 16.81
N LYS A 161 12.55 -2.61 18.03
CA LYS A 161 11.40 -3.22 18.71
C LYS A 161 10.10 -2.86 17.97
N PHE A 162 9.95 -1.59 17.62
CA PHE A 162 8.83 -1.07 16.86
C PHE A 162 8.66 -1.80 15.53
N HIS A 163 9.73 -1.96 14.76
CA HIS A 163 9.75 -2.73 13.52
C HIS A 163 9.34 -4.20 13.74
N ARG A 164 9.89 -4.88 14.77
CA ARG A 164 9.50 -6.27 15.08
C ARG A 164 8.02 -6.41 15.38
N TRP A 165 7.47 -5.48 16.17
CA TRP A 165 6.07 -5.55 16.57
C TRP A 165 5.13 -5.24 15.41
N SER A 166 5.42 -4.22 14.59
CA SER A 166 4.62 -3.86 13.43
C SER A 166 4.62 -4.97 12.35
N SER A 167 5.78 -5.53 12.05
CA SER A 167 5.92 -6.62 11.07
C SER A 167 5.21 -7.91 11.49
N ALA A 168 5.19 -8.22 12.81
CA ALA A 168 4.49 -9.39 13.32
C ALA A 168 2.97 -9.31 13.09
N GLY A 169 2.37 -8.13 13.22
CA GLY A 169 0.94 -7.89 12.95
C GLY A 169 0.57 -8.13 11.48
N VAL A 170 1.41 -7.68 10.58
CA VAL A 170 1.17 -7.78 9.12
C VAL A 170 1.41 -9.20 8.60
N SER A 171 2.52 -9.84 9.00
CA SER A 171 2.90 -11.18 8.50
C SER A 171 1.99 -12.30 8.98
N SER A 172 1.26 -12.12 10.09
CA SER A 172 0.45 -13.16 10.71
C SER A 172 -0.96 -13.30 10.14
N SER A 173 -1.38 -12.42 9.24
CA SER A 173 -2.74 -12.40 8.68
C SER A 173 -3.10 -13.63 7.81
N SER A 174 -2.12 -14.48 7.47
CA SER A 174 -2.29 -15.61 6.53
C SER A 174 -2.64 -16.94 7.17
N SER A 175 -2.58 -17.11 8.52
CA SER A 175 -3.00 -18.34 9.19
C SER A 175 -3.48 -18.11 10.63
N ARG A 176 -4.45 -18.95 11.10
CA ARG A 176 -4.95 -18.91 12.48
C ARG A 176 -3.84 -19.10 13.52
N PHE A 177 -2.87 -19.96 13.26
CA PHE A 177 -1.70 -20.18 14.14
C PHE A 177 -0.74 -18.99 14.11
N GLY A 178 -0.57 -18.33 12.97
CA GLY A 178 0.21 -17.10 12.84
C GLY A 178 -0.38 -15.97 13.70
N MET A 179 -1.70 -15.83 13.66
CA MET A 179 -2.41 -14.82 14.45
C MET A 179 -2.24 -15.01 15.97
N LEU A 180 -2.33 -16.24 16.47
CA LEU A 180 -2.09 -16.55 17.89
C LEU A 180 -0.66 -16.19 18.34
N LYS A 181 0.34 -16.45 17.50
CA LYS A 181 1.75 -16.09 17.77
C LYS A 181 1.98 -14.57 17.72
N ALA A 182 1.18 -13.81 16.98
CA ALA A 182 1.29 -12.37 16.86
C ALA A 182 0.65 -11.61 18.05
N VAL A 183 -0.32 -12.22 18.75
CA VAL A 183 -1.02 -11.54 19.86
C VAL A 183 -0.07 -10.88 20.88
N PRO A 184 0.99 -11.52 21.40
CA PRO A 184 1.90 -10.87 22.34
C PRO A 184 2.58 -9.61 21.75
N TYR A 185 2.96 -9.66 20.48
CA TYR A 185 3.59 -8.54 19.79
C TYR A 185 2.61 -7.40 19.56
N ILE A 186 1.38 -7.72 19.18
CA ILE A 186 0.30 -6.71 19.01
C ILE A 186 -0.01 -6.05 20.35
N VAL A 187 -0.11 -6.82 21.43
CA VAL A 187 -0.35 -6.27 22.78
C VAL A 187 0.81 -5.38 23.23
N ALA A 188 2.06 -5.81 23.03
CA ALA A 188 3.25 -5.02 23.33
C ALA A 188 3.26 -3.72 22.53
N PHE A 189 2.93 -3.79 21.25
CA PHE A 189 2.83 -2.64 20.36
C PHE A 189 1.77 -1.63 20.83
N ILE A 190 0.55 -2.10 21.11
CA ILE A 190 -0.53 -1.23 21.62
C ILE A 190 -0.12 -0.52 22.91
N ARG A 191 0.48 -1.27 23.86
CA ARG A 191 0.97 -0.70 25.13
C ARG A 191 2.05 0.35 24.89
N TYR A 192 2.97 0.07 23.99
CA TYR A 192 4.03 1.00 23.62
C TYR A 192 3.47 2.30 23.03
N ILE A 193 2.57 2.22 22.06
CA ILE A 193 1.94 3.42 21.45
C ILE A 193 1.17 4.21 22.49
N ARG A 194 0.38 3.58 23.36
CA ARG A 194 -0.33 4.28 24.45
C ARG A 194 0.66 4.99 25.40
N SER A 195 1.78 4.36 25.73
CA SER A 195 2.83 4.98 26.56
C SER A 195 3.44 6.19 25.85
N LEU A 196 3.70 6.09 24.55
CA LEU A 196 4.25 7.17 23.75
C LEU A 196 3.27 8.35 23.64
N VAL A 197 2.00 8.09 23.38
CA VAL A 197 0.93 9.12 23.38
C VAL A 197 0.86 9.83 24.74
N LYS A 198 0.84 9.07 25.84
CA LYS A 198 0.83 9.66 27.20
C LYS A 198 2.04 10.55 27.45
N SER A 199 3.23 10.11 27.02
CA SER A 199 4.46 10.90 27.13
C SER A 199 4.36 12.20 26.33
N ARG A 200 3.82 12.15 25.09
CA ARG A 200 3.70 13.33 24.22
C ARG A 200 2.64 14.32 24.68
N ARG A 201 1.61 13.87 25.38
CA ARG A 201 0.65 14.77 26.04
C ARG A 201 1.28 15.57 27.17
N VAL A 202 2.20 14.95 27.94
CA VAL A 202 2.92 15.62 29.04
C VAL A 202 4.03 16.53 28.51
N LYS A 203 4.80 16.03 27.55
CA LYS A 203 5.91 16.73 26.92
C LYS A 203 5.80 16.60 25.39
N PRO A 204 5.12 17.55 24.72
CA PRO A 204 5.01 17.56 23.27
C PRO A 204 6.37 17.74 22.59
N GLU A 205 6.55 17.03 21.47
CA GLU A 205 7.72 17.15 20.60
C GLU A 205 7.25 17.54 19.18
N ASP A 206 8.19 17.75 18.25
CA ASP A 206 7.89 18.03 16.86
C ASP A 206 7.66 16.72 16.09
N ASP A 207 6.57 16.02 16.43
CA ASP A 207 6.18 14.75 15.83
C ASP A 207 4.66 14.66 15.57
N LEU A 208 4.30 13.67 14.75
CA LEU A 208 2.92 13.47 14.32
C LEU A 208 2.00 13.09 15.50
N ILE A 209 2.49 12.34 16.50
CA ILE A 209 1.70 11.98 17.67
C ILE A 209 1.37 13.23 18.49
N SER A 210 2.36 14.09 18.73
CA SER A 210 2.16 15.37 19.44
C SER A 210 1.18 16.28 18.70
N ALA A 211 1.28 16.32 17.38
CA ALA A 211 0.40 17.16 16.56
C ALA A 211 -1.05 16.64 16.56
N LEU A 212 -1.24 15.33 16.45
CA LEU A 212 -2.58 14.70 16.53
C LEU A 212 -3.19 14.82 17.92
N ALA A 213 -2.38 14.68 18.98
CA ALA A 213 -2.86 14.86 20.36
C ALA A 213 -3.27 16.30 20.65
N ARG A 214 -2.57 17.30 20.07
CA ARG A 214 -2.96 18.72 20.16
C ARG A 214 -4.25 19.02 19.38
N ALA A 215 -4.44 18.41 18.21
CA ALA A 215 -5.69 18.52 17.45
C ALA A 215 -6.88 17.98 18.25
N GLU A 216 -6.70 16.91 19.04
CA GLU A 216 -7.69 16.39 19.98
C GLU A 216 -8.09 17.43 21.04
N GLU A 217 -7.14 18.26 21.52
CA GLU A 217 -7.37 19.28 22.55
C GLU A 217 -8.07 20.55 22.01
N ALA A 218 -8.05 20.79 20.71
CA ALA A 218 -8.62 21.98 20.07
C ALA A 218 -10.14 21.89 19.80
N GLY A 219 -10.85 20.91 20.39
CA GLY A 219 -12.31 20.82 20.31
C GLY A 219 -12.85 19.82 19.29
N ASP A 220 -12.01 19.34 18.37
CA ASP A 220 -12.30 18.20 17.51
C ASP A 220 -11.70 16.94 18.18
N HIS A 221 -12.56 16.18 18.82
CA HIS A 221 -12.12 15.14 19.76
C HIS A 221 -11.74 13.83 19.05
N LEU A 222 -10.42 13.53 18.97
CA LEU A 222 -9.99 12.14 18.85
C LEU A 222 -10.04 11.49 20.24
N SER A 223 -10.86 10.47 20.42
CA SER A 223 -10.75 9.60 21.58
C SER A 223 -9.37 8.91 21.60
N GLU A 224 -8.95 8.42 22.77
CA GLU A 224 -7.67 7.67 22.87
C GLU A 224 -7.63 6.48 21.91
N ASP A 225 -8.76 5.81 21.71
CA ASP A 225 -8.89 4.68 20.81
C ASP A 225 -8.81 5.10 19.33
N GLU A 226 -9.39 6.25 18.96
CA GLU A 226 -9.28 6.80 17.59
C GLU A 226 -7.85 7.25 17.28
N LEU A 227 -7.17 7.89 18.22
CA LEU A 227 -5.77 8.27 18.08
C LEU A 227 -4.88 7.04 17.90
N LEU A 228 -5.07 6.00 18.73
CA LEU A 228 -4.38 4.73 18.60
C LEU A 228 -4.65 4.07 17.24
N ALA A 229 -5.92 4.00 16.83
CA ALA A 229 -6.32 3.44 15.55
C ALA A 229 -5.68 4.17 14.37
N MET A 230 -5.60 5.51 14.46
CA MET A 230 -4.98 6.35 13.44
C MET A 230 -3.48 6.09 13.33
N ILE A 231 -2.77 6.03 14.46
CA ILE A 231 -1.31 5.75 14.48
C ILE A 231 -1.03 4.37 13.87
N VAL A 232 -1.81 3.36 14.25
CA VAL A 232 -1.67 2.00 13.69
C VAL A 232 -1.97 1.98 12.20
N LEU A 233 -3.01 2.68 11.76
CA LEU A 233 -3.35 2.78 10.34
C LEU A 233 -2.22 3.42 9.54
N LEU A 234 -1.70 4.57 9.98
CA LEU A 234 -0.60 5.28 9.31
C LEU A 234 0.65 4.41 9.21
N LEU A 235 0.95 3.65 10.25
CA LEU A 235 2.05 2.72 10.25
C LEU A 235 1.84 1.60 9.23
N VAL A 236 0.71 0.88 9.31
CA VAL A 236 0.46 -0.30 8.46
C VAL A 236 0.31 0.10 6.99
N ALA A 237 -0.44 1.16 6.71
CA ALA A 237 -0.68 1.61 5.34
C ALA A 237 0.55 2.30 4.73
N GLY A 238 1.39 2.94 5.54
CA GLY A 238 2.48 3.80 5.06
C GLY A 238 3.72 3.05 4.59
N HIS A 239 4.04 1.87 5.15
CA HIS A 239 5.32 1.24 4.82
C HIS A 239 5.22 0.15 3.74
N GLU A 240 4.33 -0.85 3.86
CA GLU A 240 4.29 -1.99 2.92
C GLU A 240 4.00 -1.58 1.47
N THR A 241 3.14 -0.60 1.29
CA THR A 241 2.78 -0.11 -0.04
C THR A 241 3.96 0.58 -0.71
N THR A 242 4.75 1.38 0.00
CA THR A 242 5.94 2.03 -0.55
C THR A 242 7.07 1.04 -0.80
N VAL A 243 7.26 0.05 0.07
CA VAL A 243 8.19 -1.09 -0.19
C VAL A 243 7.86 -1.75 -1.53
N ASN A 244 6.58 -2.05 -1.74
CA ASN A 244 6.13 -2.68 -2.97
C ASN A 244 6.24 -1.75 -4.20
N LEU A 245 6.03 -0.43 -4.03
CA LEU A 245 6.26 0.55 -5.10
C LEU A 245 7.73 0.52 -5.55
N ILE A 246 8.67 0.57 -4.61
CA ILE A 246 10.10 0.55 -4.91
C ILE A 246 10.49 -0.79 -5.53
N GLY A 247 10.13 -1.91 -4.89
CA GLY A 247 10.49 -3.25 -5.35
C GLY A 247 9.90 -3.60 -6.72
N ASN A 248 8.59 -3.42 -6.89
CA ASN A 248 7.91 -3.71 -8.16
C ASN A 248 8.36 -2.73 -9.26
N GLY A 249 8.60 -1.46 -8.90
CA GLY A 249 9.07 -0.42 -9.81
C GLY A 249 10.45 -0.74 -10.36
N VAL A 250 11.39 -1.13 -9.49
CA VAL A 250 12.74 -1.54 -9.91
C VAL A 250 12.69 -2.81 -10.75
N LEU A 251 11.88 -3.82 -10.36
CA LEU A 251 11.70 -5.02 -11.18
C LEU A 251 11.18 -4.66 -12.58
N ALA A 252 10.15 -3.81 -12.66
CA ALA A 252 9.59 -3.39 -13.94
C ALA A 252 10.62 -2.65 -14.81
N LEU A 253 11.49 -1.85 -14.23
CA LEU A 253 12.58 -1.19 -14.95
C LEU A 253 13.62 -2.20 -15.44
N LEU A 254 14.02 -3.16 -14.61
CA LEU A 254 14.99 -4.20 -14.99
C LEU A 254 14.45 -5.15 -16.08
N GLU A 255 13.14 -5.36 -16.13
CA GLU A 255 12.47 -6.10 -17.21
C GLU A 255 12.26 -5.27 -18.49
N ASN A 256 12.46 -3.93 -18.42
CA ASN A 256 12.30 -3.00 -19.54
C ASN A 256 13.58 -2.14 -19.74
N PRO A 257 14.69 -2.70 -20.22
CA PRO A 257 15.99 -2.03 -20.28
C PRO A 257 15.97 -0.69 -21.05
N VAL A 258 15.18 -0.58 -22.10
CA VAL A 258 15.01 0.67 -22.85
C VAL A 258 14.47 1.81 -21.95
N GLN A 259 13.51 1.51 -21.08
CA GLN A 259 12.95 2.50 -20.15
C GLN A 259 13.91 2.78 -18.98
N LEU A 260 14.63 1.77 -18.53
CA LEU A 260 15.69 1.92 -17.53
C LEU A 260 16.79 2.87 -18.02
N ASP A 261 17.30 2.66 -19.24
CA ASP A 261 18.34 3.51 -19.83
C ASP A 261 17.82 4.93 -20.10
N ARG A 262 16.56 5.04 -20.54
CA ARG A 262 15.92 6.34 -20.70
C ARG A 262 15.87 7.12 -19.38
N LEU A 263 15.49 6.47 -18.27
CA LEU A 263 15.46 7.13 -16.96
C LEU A 263 16.85 7.53 -16.46
N ARG A 264 17.87 6.74 -16.76
CA ARG A 264 19.27 7.07 -16.44
C ARG A 264 19.78 8.29 -17.21
N ASN A 265 19.43 8.39 -18.47
CA ASN A 265 19.85 9.48 -19.36
C ASN A 265 19.01 10.75 -19.18
N GLU A 266 17.75 10.62 -18.78
CA GLU A 266 16.79 11.70 -18.59
C GLU A 266 16.23 11.66 -17.13
N PRO A 267 17.01 12.03 -16.09
CA PRO A 267 16.58 11.94 -14.69
C PRO A 267 15.32 12.75 -14.36
N ALA A 268 15.00 13.77 -15.16
CA ALA A 268 13.79 14.58 -15.00
C ALA A 268 12.49 13.74 -15.17
N LEU A 269 12.57 12.61 -15.89
CA LEU A 269 11.45 11.69 -16.06
C LEU A 269 11.04 10.95 -14.77
N ILE A 270 11.81 11.07 -13.68
CA ILE A 270 11.47 10.33 -12.45
C ILE A 270 10.07 10.65 -11.95
N LYS A 271 9.58 11.88 -12.12
CA LYS A 271 8.24 12.29 -11.67
C LYS A 271 7.14 11.55 -12.44
N SER A 272 7.14 11.64 -13.77
CA SER A 272 6.21 10.90 -14.63
C SER A 272 6.44 9.40 -14.56
N GLY A 273 7.69 8.98 -14.41
CA GLY A 273 8.09 7.59 -14.24
C GLY A 273 7.47 6.94 -13.00
N ILE A 274 7.41 7.62 -11.86
CA ILE A 274 6.75 7.10 -10.65
C ILE A 274 5.24 6.92 -10.89
N GLU A 275 4.57 7.85 -11.56
CA GLU A 275 3.14 7.68 -11.90
C GLU A 275 2.94 6.47 -12.83
N GLU A 276 3.85 6.28 -13.79
CA GLU A 276 3.76 5.13 -14.69
C GLU A 276 4.10 3.80 -13.99
N LEU A 277 5.07 3.76 -13.08
CA LEU A 277 5.35 2.58 -12.26
C LEU A 277 4.17 2.23 -11.34
N LEU A 278 3.50 3.24 -10.77
CA LEU A 278 2.25 3.07 -10.01
C LEU A 278 1.13 2.51 -10.88
N ARG A 279 0.97 2.99 -12.11
CA ARG A 279 0.00 2.47 -13.06
C ARG A 279 0.31 1.03 -13.46
N HIS A 280 1.54 0.80 -13.96
CA HIS A 280 1.94 -0.45 -14.61
C HIS A 280 2.18 -1.58 -13.61
N SER A 281 2.83 -1.30 -12.49
CA SER A 281 3.32 -2.29 -11.52
C SER A 281 3.00 -1.92 -10.08
N GLY A 282 1.89 -1.22 -9.86
CA GLY A 282 1.51 -0.67 -8.55
C GLY A 282 1.49 -1.68 -7.41
N PRO A 283 1.61 -1.18 -6.17
CA PRO A 283 1.72 -1.99 -4.97
C PRO A 283 0.41 -2.67 -4.55
N LEU A 284 -0.73 -2.17 -5.07
CA LEU A 284 -2.06 -2.68 -4.76
C LEU A 284 -2.67 -3.36 -5.99
N GLU A 285 -3.14 -4.58 -5.80
CA GLU A 285 -3.91 -5.29 -6.82
C GLU A 285 -5.38 -4.88 -6.77
N THR A 286 -5.94 -4.80 -5.56
CA THR A 286 -7.31 -4.34 -5.32
C THR A 286 -7.33 -3.18 -4.34
N ALA A 287 -8.36 -2.36 -4.39
CA ALA A 287 -8.71 -1.50 -3.27
C ALA A 287 -9.17 -2.36 -2.08
N THR A 288 -9.22 -1.76 -0.89
CA THR A 288 -9.76 -2.40 0.32
C THR A 288 -11.25 -2.71 0.19
N GLU A 289 -11.73 -3.67 0.98
CA GLU A 289 -13.10 -4.20 0.97
C GLU A 289 -14.18 -3.11 0.94
N ARG A 290 -15.25 -3.36 0.18
CA ARG A 290 -16.47 -2.54 0.15
C ARG A 290 -17.68 -3.45 0.21
N TYR A 291 -18.80 -2.90 0.71
CA TYR A 291 -20.06 -3.62 0.92
C TYR A 291 -21.23 -2.77 0.46
N PRO A 292 -22.06 -3.20 -0.53
CA PRO A 292 -23.24 -2.47 -0.91
C PRO A 292 -24.25 -2.45 0.25
N LEU A 293 -24.80 -1.28 0.54
CA LEU A 293 -25.80 -1.07 1.59
C LEU A 293 -27.23 -1.48 1.15
N GLU A 294 -27.40 -1.67 -0.14
CA GLU A 294 -28.62 -2.13 -0.80
C GLU A 294 -28.25 -2.99 -2.01
N ASP A 295 -29.22 -3.70 -2.58
CA ASP A 295 -29.02 -4.40 -3.85
C ASP A 295 -28.67 -3.40 -4.94
N THR A 296 -27.49 -3.47 -5.50
CA THR A 296 -26.94 -2.45 -6.40
C THR A 296 -26.58 -3.05 -7.75
N LEU A 297 -26.93 -2.34 -8.83
CA LEU A 297 -26.49 -2.70 -10.18
C LEU A 297 -25.14 -2.05 -10.49
N VAL A 298 -24.16 -2.87 -10.89
CA VAL A 298 -22.85 -2.42 -11.39
C VAL A 298 -22.68 -2.99 -12.80
N ALA A 299 -22.57 -2.12 -13.79
CA ALA A 299 -22.48 -2.50 -15.21
C ALA A 299 -23.55 -3.54 -15.63
N GLY A 300 -24.78 -3.40 -15.12
CA GLY A 300 -25.92 -4.29 -15.41
C GLY A 300 -25.95 -5.59 -14.60
N VAL A 301 -24.97 -5.84 -13.73
CA VAL A 301 -24.94 -7.03 -12.85
C VAL A 301 -25.42 -6.63 -11.45
N ARG A 302 -26.42 -7.36 -10.93
CA ARG A 302 -26.94 -7.15 -9.57
C ARG A 302 -25.95 -7.73 -8.55
N ILE A 303 -25.45 -6.89 -7.67
CA ILE A 303 -24.67 -7.27 -6.48
C ILE A 303 -25.59 -7.15 -5.27
N PRO A 304 -25.87 -8.23 -4.55
CA PRO A 304 -26.75 -8.18 -3.36
C PRO A 304 -26.15 -7.35 -2.22
N ARG A 305 -27.02 -6.77 -1.42
CA ARG A 305 -26.65 -6.08 -0.17
C ARG A 305 -25.70 -6.91 0.68
N GLY A 306 -24.66 -6.28 1.19
CA GLY A 306 -23.71 -6.87 2.13
C GLY A 306 -22.67 -7.80 1.49
N GLU A 307 -22.73 -8.10 0.19
CA GLU A 307 -21.70 -8.91 -0.45
C GLU A 307 -20.36 -8.14 -0.55
N LEU A 308 -19.26 -8.87 -0.46
CA LEU A 308 -17.92 -8.31 -0.53
C LEU A 308 -17.56 -7.91 -1.97
N VAL A 309 -17.13 -6.67 -2.17
CA VAL A 309 -16.75 -6.12 -3.47
C VAL A 309 -15.32 -5.58 -3.45
N PHE A 310 -14.53 -5.95 -4.44
CA PHE A 310 -13.20 -5.41 -4.69
C PHE A 310 -13.16 -4.63 -6.01
N ALA A 311 -12.72 -3.38 -5.94
CA ALA A 311 -12.26 -2.62 -7.11
C ALA A 311 -10.85 -3.10 -7.47
N VAL A 312 -10.67 -3.72 -8.63
CA VAL A 312 -9.37 -4.29 -9.06
C VAL A 312 -8.55 -3.19 -9.73
N LEU A 313 -7.76 -2.47 -8.92
CA LEU A 313 -6.96 -1.31 -9.35
C LEU A 313 -5.93 -1.70 -10.41
N ALA A 314 -5.24 -2.84 -10.22
CA ALA A 314 -4.25 -3.34 -11.17
C ALA A 314 -4.87 -3.67 -12.54
N SER A 315 -6.13 -4.13 -12.57
CA SER A 315 -6.87 -4.35 -13.80
C SER A 315 -7.25 -3.03 -14.47
N ALA A 316 -7.86 -2.11 -13.71
CA ALA A 316 -8.28 -0.80 -14.21
C ALA A 316 -7.11 -0.02 -14.82
N ASN A 317 -5.95 -0.04 -14.17
CA ASN A 317 -4.74 0.63 -14.62
C ASN A 317 -4.14 0.02 -15.91
N ARG A 318 -4.62 -1.12 -16.36
CA ARG A 318 -4.26 -1.76 -17.64
C ARG A 318 -5.44 -1.92 -18.58
N ASP A 319 -6.49 -1.11 -18.42
CA ASP A 319 -7.62 -1.11 -19.34
C ASP A 319 -7.26 -0.36 -20.62
N ALA A 320 -7.25 -1.08 -21.76
CA ALA A 320 -6.93 -0.52 -23.07
C ALA A 320 -7.96 0.53 -23.55
N LYS A 321 -9.16 0.59 -22.95
CA LYS A 321 -10.12 1.67 -23.22
C LYS A 321 -9.73 2.99 -22.58
N GLN A 322 -8.88 2.96 -21.55
CA GLN A 322 -8.40 4.14 -20.84
C GLN A 322 -6.96 4.51 -21.20
N PHE A 323 -6.11 3.51 -21.40
CA PHE A 323 -4.68 3.73 -21.63
C PHE A 323 -4.26 3.09 -22.95
N GLU A 324 -3.77 3.89 -23.86
CA GLU A 324 -3.18 3.38 -25.12
C GLU A 324 -1.97 2.51 -24.78
N ASN A 325 -1.81 1.37 -25.47
CA ASN A 325 -0.74 0.39 -25.20
C ASN A 325 -0.61 0.08 -23.69
N SER A 326 -1.74 -0.24 -23.04
CA SER A 326 -1.89 -0.31 -21.58
C SER A 326 -0.92 -1.26 -20.89
N ASP A 327 -0.44 -2.31 -21.57
CA ASP A 327 0.51 -3.29 -21.04
C ASP A 327 1.98 -2.86 -21.21
N ARG A 328 2.26 -1.81 -21.99
CA ARG A 328 3.59 -1.26 -22.17
C ARG A 328 3.95 -0.30 -21.05
N LEU A 329 5.16 -0.46 -20.48
CA LEU A 329 5.77 0.54 -19.61
C LEU A 329 6.26 1.74 -20.43
N ASP A 330 5.82 2.95 -20.13
CA ASP A 330 6.26 4.19 -20.78
C ASP A 330 6.38 5.31 -19.75
N LEU A 331 7.61 5.60 -19.32
CA LEU A 331 7.90 6.59 -18.27
C LEU A 331 7.51 8.03 -18.63
N GLY A 332 7.26 8.29 -19.90
CA GLY A 332 6.75 9.57 -20.40
C GLY A 332 5.26 9.59 -20.70
N ARG A 333 4.49 8.60 -20.24
CA ARG A 333 3.06 8.51 -20.52
C ARG A 333 2.30 9.77 -20.08
N GLU A 334 1.57 10.36 -21.02
CA GLU A 334 0.69 11.49 -20.77
C GLU A 334 -0.53 11.42 -21.72
N PRO A 335 -1.78 11.52 -21.23
CA PRO A 335 -2.17 11.59 -19.82
C PRO A 335 -1.99 10.25 -19.09
N ASN A 336 -1.80 10.30 -17.77
CA ASN A 336 -1.66 9.12 -16.91
C ASN A 336 -2.63 9.18 -15.71
N SER A 337 -3.91 9.08 -15.97
CA SER A 337 -5.00 9.16 -14.97
C SER A 337 -5.20 7.82 -14.25
N HIS A 338 -4.14 7.25 -13.67
CA HIS A 338 -4.21 5.97 -12.98
C HIS A 338 -4.97 6.05 -11.64
N VAL A 339 -5.48 4.90 -11.19
CA VAL A 339 -6.23 4.74 -9.94
C VAL A 339 -5.43 4.02 -8.85
N ALA A 340 -4.10 3.98 -8.92
CA ALA A 340 -3.25 3.27 -7.95
C ALA A 340 -3.42 3.76 -6.50
N PHE A 341 -3.78 5.03 -6.30
CA PHE A 341 -4.08 5.64 -5.00
C PHE A 341 -5.57 5.64 -4.64
N GLY A 342 -6.40 4.91 -5.39
CA GLY A 342 -7.85 4.98 -5.26
C GLY A 342 -8.42 6.30 -5.76
N LEU A 343 -9.70 6.55 -5.45
CA LEU A 343 -10.44 7.78 -5.76
C LEU A 343 -11.50 8.05 -4.69
N GLY A 344 -12.10 9.25 -4.74
CA GLY A 344 -13.19 9.66 -3.85
C GLY A 344 -12.71 9.97 -2.43
N MET A 345 -13.60 9.81 -1.44
CA MET A 345 -13.31 10.18 -0.06
C MET A 345 -12.13 9.41 0.55
N HIS A 346 -11.87 8.19 0.09
CA HIS A 346 -10.76 7.34 0.53
C HIS A 346 -9.51 7.44 -0.38
N TYR A 347 -9.38 8.49 -1.21
CA TYR A 347 -8.12 8.72 -1.93
C TYR A 347 -6.94 8.71 -0.96
N CYS A 348 -5.83 8.06 -1.32
CA CYS A 348 -4.70 7.82 -0.43
C CYS A 348 -4.15 9.12 0.19
N LEU A 349 -4.18 9.19 1.52
CA LEU A 349 -3.63 10.32 2.27
C LEU A 349 -2.11 10.42 2.09
N GLY A 350 -1.42 9.27 2.08
CA GLY A 350 0.04 9.16 1.95
C GLY A 350 0.56 9.27 0.51
N ALA A 351 -0.29 9.56 -0.49
CA ALA A 351 0.13 9.62 -1.88
C ALA A 351 1.32 10.58 -2.15
N PRO A 352 1.37 11.80 -1.56
CA PRO A 352 2.53 12.69 -1.73
C PRO A 352 3.81 12.10 -1.13
N LEU A 353 3.74 11.45 0.05
CA LEU A 353 4.90 10.84 0.69
C LEU A 353 5.41 9.63 -0.10
N ALA A 354 4.52 8.76 -0.55
CA ALA A 354 4.89 7.60 -1.37
C ALA A 354 5.57 8.01 -2.69
N ARG A 355 5.10 9.11 -3.31
CA ARG A 355 5.75 9.70 -4.48
C ARG A 355 7.14 10.22 -4.17
N LEU A 356 7.29 10.96 -3.07
CA LEU A 356 8.57 11.48 -2.63
C LEU A 356 9.58 10.35 -2.38
N GLU A 357 9.21 9.37 -1.58
CA GLU A 357 10.06 8.21 -1.25
C GLU A 357 10.41 7.40 -2.51
N GLY A 358 9.43 7.10 -3.36
CA GLY A 358 9.66 6.38 -4.62
C GLY A 358 10.61 7.11 -5.57
N GLN A 359 10.41 8.44 -5.74
CA GLN A 359 11.29 9.27 -6.58
C GLN A 359 12.73 9.23 -6.08
N ILE A 360 12.96 9.49 -4.80
CA ILE A 360 14.30 9.54 -4.21
C ILE A 360 14.94 8.16 -4.23
N ALA A 361 14.21 7.14 -3.75
CA ALA A 361 14.76 5.79 -3.66
C ALA A 361 15.19 5.25 -5.02
N ILE A 362 14.31 5.32 -6.04
CA ILE A 362 14.61 4.76 -7.35
C ILE A 362 15.70 5.58 -8.08
N SER A 363 15.62 6.92 -8.07
CA SER A 363 16.63 7.74 -8.74
C SER A 363 18.03 7.60 -8.13
N THR A 364 18.11 7.57 -6.78
CA THR A 364 19.40 7.41 -6.08
C THR A 364 19.98 6.01 -6.29
N LEU A 365 19.15 4.96 -6.26
CA LEU A 365 19.56 3.60 -6.55
C LEU A 365 20.18 3.49 -7.96
N LEU A 366 19.48 4.00 -8.98
CA LEU A 366 19.93 3.90 -10.38
C LEU A 366 21.21 4.72 -10.64
N ARG A 367 21.37 5.85 -9.98
CA ARG A 367 22.55 6.70 -10.05
C ARG A 367 23.77 6.04 -9.38
N ARG A 368 23.57 5.41 -8.20
CA ARG A 368 24.64 4.90 -7.37
C ARG A 368 25.03 3.45 -7.62
N MET A 369 24.13 2.66 -8.21
CA MET A 369 24.36 1.24 -8.47
C MET A 369 24.47 1.00 -9.99
N PRO A 370 25.69 1.17 -10.57
CA PRO A 370 25.90 0.95 -11.99
C PRO A 370 25.75 -0.53 -12.34
N ASN A 371 25.26 -0.80 -13.55
CA ASN A 371 25.02 -2.16 -14.05
C ASN A 371 24.07 -2.99 -13.18
N LEU A 372 23.11 -2.32 -12.50
CA LEU A 372 22.09 -2.98 -11.71
C LEU A 372 21.29 -3.97 -12.57
N ARG A 373 21.25 -5.25 -12.15
CA ARG A 373 20.52 -6.32 -12.83
C ARG A 373 20.00 -7.34 -11.83
N LEU A 374 19.09 -8.21 -12.27
CA LEU A 374 18.61 -9.32 -11.44
C LEU A 374 19.76 -10.32 -11.21
N ALA A 375 19.92 -10.76 -9.97
CA ALA A 375 20.86 -11.84 -9.61
C ALA A 375 20.25 -13.23 -9.83
N VAL A 376 18.94 -13.32 -10.09
CA VAL A 376 18.22 -14.58 -10.35
C VAL A 376 17.25 -14.38 -11.52
N PRO A 377 16.91 -15.44 -12.27
CA PRO A 377 15.90 -15.35 -13.32
C PRO A 377 14.53 -14.91 -12.76
N PRO A 378 13.74 -14.13 -13.50
CA PRO A 378 12.42 -13.62 -13.04
C PRO A 378 11.47 -14.69 -12.56
N ASN A 379 11.49 -15.88 -13.15
CA ASN A 379 10.62 -17.00 -12.77
C ASN A 379 10.99 -17.65 -11.42
N ARG A 380 12.10 -17.29 -10.80
CA ARG A 380 12.49 -17.69 -9.44
C ARG A 380 12.05 -16.71 -8.38
N LEU A 381 11.58 -15.53 -8.77
CA LEU A 381 11.07 -14.53 -7.84
C LEU A 381 9.77 -15.03 -7.19
N ARG A 382 9.65 -14.82 -5.88
CA ARG A 382 8.46 -15.19 -5.11
C ARG A 382 7.66 -13.96 -4.75
N TRP A 383 6.35 -14.05 -4.95
CA TRP A 383 5.41 -13.00 -4.64
C TRP A 383 4.69 -13.31 -3.33
N ARG A 384 4.46 -12.29 -2.54
CA ARG A 384 3.70 -12.40 -1.28
C ARG A 384 2.26 -12.78 -1.57
N ARG A 385 1.70 -13.65 -0.73
CA ARG A 385 0.29 -14.03 -0.79
C ARG A 385 -0.59 -12.93 -0.23
N GLY A 386 -1.81 -12.78 -0.73
CA GLY A 386 -2.79 -11.82 -0.22
C GLY A 386 -3.76 -11.36 -1.30
N LEU A 387 -4.85 -10.68 -0.89
CA LEU A 387 -5.88 -10.20 -1.80
C LEU A 387 -5.59 -8.77 -2.29
N VAL A 388 -5.07 -7.92 -1.40
CA VAL A 388 -4.96 -6.47 -1.61
C VAL A 388 -3.59 -6.08 -2.14
N LEU A 389 -2.53 -6.50 -1.46
CA LEU A 389 -1.16 -6.14 -1.79
C LEU A 389 -0.58 -7.02 -2.90
N ARG A 390 0.24 -6.42 -3.74
CA ARG A 390 1.10 -7.10 -4.70
C ARG A 390 2.54 -6.66 -4.48
N GLY A 391 3.39 -7.57 -4.02
CA GLY A 391 4.79 -7.30 -3.71
C GLY A 391 5.62 -8.57 -3.66
N LEU A 392 6.91 -8.40 -3.82
CA LEU A 392 7.90 -9.47 -3.77
C LEU A 392 8.26 -9.86 -2.33
N GLU A 393 8.57 -11.13 -2.10
CA GLU A 393 9.19 -11.58 -0.84
C GLU A 393 10.64 -11.09 -0.73
N ALA A 394 11.40 -11.17 -1.84
CA ALA A 394 12.78 -10.74 -1.98
C ALA A 394 13.04 -10.33 -3.44
N LEU A 395 13.98 -9.43 -3.66
CA LEU A 395 14.45 -9.05 -5.00
C LEU A 395 15.99 -9.04 -5.02
N PRO A 396 16.62 -10.21 -5.23
CA PRO A 396 18.07 -10.30 -5.34
C PRO A 396 18.56 -9.57 -6.60
N VAL A 397 19.44 -8.60 -6.39
CA VAL A 397 20.07 -7.82 -7.47
C VAL A 397 21.58 -7.80 -7.30
N GLU A 398 22.28 -7.63 -8.42
CA GLU A 398 23.72 -7.44 -8.48
C GLU A 398 24.06 -6.17 -9.24
N PHE A 399 25.21 -5.59 -8.93
CA PHE A 399 25.68 -4.33 -9.50
C PHE A 399 27.21 -4.26 -9.43
N SER A 400 27.83 -3.35 -10.18
CA SER A 400 29.27 -3.14 -10.09
C SER A 400 29.65 -2.50 -8.75
N LYS A 401 30.66 -3.05 -8.09
CA LYS A 401 31.22 -2.47 -6.86
C LYS A 401 31.77 -1.07 -7.17
N GLN A 402 31.56 -0.16 -6.24
CA GLN A 402 32.29 1.11 -6.28
C GLN A 402 33.66 0.88 -5.64
N SER A 403 34.69 1.21 -6.37
CA SER A 403 36.09 1.15 -5.93
C SER A 403 36.40 2.25 -4.92
#